data_bd4152c96e65aef1302620c66b98856e
#
_entry.id   bd4152c96e65aef1302620c66b98856e
#
_cell.length_a   1.000
_cell.length_b   1.000
_cell.length_c   1.000
_cell.angle_alpha   90.00
_cell.angle_beta   90.00
_cell.angle_gamma   90.00
#
_symmetry.space_group_name_H-M   'P 1'
#
loop_
_entity.id
_entity.type
_entity.pdbx_description
1 polymer ?
#
loop_
_entity_poly.entity_id
_entity_poly.type
_entity_poly.pdbx_seq_one_letter_code
_entity_poly.pdbx_strand_id
1 'polypeptide(L)'
;HQIEDDLLFLNDVRNVLRKLPTVEDVFTIVVAGFPNVGKSSFIRRVSSAEPEVASYPFTTKGIIVGHYYHRHEKVQLIDTPGVLDRPGIERNAIERQALSAIVNIADALLFILDPSAHCGYPLEEQLRLLEEVKGLVQVPIVVVANKADLTSIPEYPSMSTGSGEGVQEILDALLVHKDEWKPKKSKEPEEHQV
;
A
#
# COMPACT_ATOMS: atom_id res chain seq x y z
N HIS A 1 22.86 -31.66 -9.24
CA HIS A 1 23.16 -30.43 -8.46
C HIS A 1 22.26 -29.24 -8.92
N GLN A 2 22.31 -28.87 -10.20
CA GLN A 2 21.57 -27.69 -10.68
C GLN A 2 20.03 -27.84 -10.56
N ILE A 3 19.52 -29.05 -10.84
CA ILE A 3 18.09 -29.37 -10.72
C ILE A 3 17.64 -29.41 -9.24
N GLU A 4 18.48 -29.84 -8.34
CA GLU A 4 18.18 -29.82 -6.90
C GLU A 4 18.16 -28.40 -6.34
N ASP A 5 19.07 -27.53 -6.79
CA ASP A 5 19.11 -26.12 -6.41
C ASP A 5 17.88 -25.37 -6.95
N ASP A 6 17.46 -25.66 -8.19
CA ASP A 6 16.25 -25.10 -8.81
C ASP A 6 14.98 -25.58 -8.10
N LEU A 7 14.92 -26.86 -7.68
CA LEU A 7 13.79 -27.40 -6.90
C LEU A 7 13.71 -26.80 -5.49
N LEU A 8 14.84 -26.60 -4.83
CA LEU A 8 14.89 -25.92 -3.53
C LEU A 8 14.44 -24.48 -3.67
N PHE A 9 14.90 -23.75 -4.68
CA PHE A 9 14.48 -22.40 -4.98
C PHE A 9 12.96 -22.32 -5.25
N LEU A 10 12.40 -23.21 -6.08
CA LEU A 10 10.97 -23.28 -6.35
C LEU A 10 10.14 -23.61 -5.10
N ASN A 11 10.67 -24.45 -4.23
CA ASN A 11 10.02 -24.80 -2.97
C ASN A 11 10.02 -23.60 -1.98
N ASP A 12 11.12 -22.86 -1.94
CA ASP A 12 11.21 -21.63 -1.15
C ASP A 12 10.28 -20.54 -1.69
N VAL A 13 10.24 -20.34 -3.00
CA VAL A 13 9.28 -19.44 -3.66
C VAL A 13 7.84 -19.85 -3.35
N ARG A 14 7.52 -21.15 -3.45
CA ARG A 14 6.17 -21.65 -3.11
C ARG A 14 5.82 -21.42 -1.63
N ASN A 15 6.78 -21.64 -0.72
CA ASN A 15 6.58 -21.42 0.72
C ASN A 15 6.41 -19.92 1.04
N VAL A 16 7.10 -19.07 0.32
CA VAL A 16 6.96 -17.61 0.37
C VAL A 16 5.57 -17.18 -0.14
N LEU A 17 5.14 -17.70 -1.29
CA LEU A 17 3.84 -17.42 -1.88
C LEU A 17 2.66 -17.92 -1.01
N ARG A 18 2.83 -19.04 -0.29
CA ARG A 18 1.83 -19.54 0.67
C ARG A 18 1.72 -18.71 1.95
N LYS A 19 2.75 -17.93 2.27
CA LYS A 19 2.76 -17.00 3.41
C LYS A 19 2.31 -15.59 3.04
N LEU A 20 2.11 -15.33 1.74
CA LEU A 20 1.43 -14.10 1.33
C LEU A 20 0.05 -14.13 1.99
N PRO A 21 -0.34 -13.05 2.68
CA PRO A 21 -1.75 -12.88 3.01
C PRO A 21 -2.52 -13.10 1.71
N THR A 22 -3.61 -13.84 1.78
CA THR A 22 -4.44 -14.11 0.61
C THR A 22 -4.85 -12.75 0.07
N VAL A 23 -4.14 -12.27 -0.96
CA VAL A 23 -4.56 -11.08 -1.69
C VAL A 23 -5.81 -11.54 -2.41
N GLU A 24 -6.94 -11.24 -1.80
CA GLU A 24 -8.23 -11.50 -2.40
C GLU A 24 -8.28 -10.69 -3.71
N ASP A 25 -8.95 -11.19 -4.71
CA ASP A 25 -9.18 -10.45 -5.95
C ASP A 25 -10.26 -9.37 -5.71
N VAL A 26 -9.88 -8.41 -4.87
CA VAL A 26 -10.68 -7.28 -4.43
C VAL A 26 -9.91 -5.99 -4.70
N PHE A 27 -10.64 -4.89 -4.86
CA PHE A 27 -10.02 -3.59 -5.04
C PHE A 27 -9.08 -3.26 -3.88
N THR A 28 -7.80 -3.06 -4.20
CA THR A 28 -6.73 -2.90 -3.22
C THR A 28 -6.14 -1.49 -3.25
N ILE A 29 -6.23 -0.79 -2.12
CA ILE A 29 -5.63 0.52 -1.90
C ILE A 29 -4.33 0.33 -1.12
N VAL A 30 -3.21 0.73 -1.70
CA VAL A 30 -1.92 0.75 -1.01
C VAL A 30 -1.68 2.14 -0.41
N VAL A 31 -1.29 2.19 0.86
CA VAL A 31 -1.02 3.44 1.58
C VAL A 31 0.49 3.64 1.70
N ALA A 32 0.97 4.77 1.18
CA ALA A 32 2.38 5.15 1.09
C ALA A 32 2.68 6.47 1.81
N GLY A 33 3.95 6.73 2.06
CA GLY A 33 4.46 7.92 2.71
C GLY A 33 5.46 7.60 3.82
N PHE A 34 6.19 8.58 4.31
CA PHE A 34 7.21 8.41 5.34
C PHE A 34 6.68 7.76 6.64
N PRO A 35 7.56 7.24 7.52
CA PRO A 35 7.13 6.80 8.85
C PRO A 35 6.41 7.93 9.60
N ASN A 36 5.46 7.58 10.46
CA ASN A 36 4.73 8.51 11.35
C ASN A 36 3.88 9.61 10.65
N VAL A 37 3.67 9.56 9.33
CA VAL A 37 2.75 10.49 8.65
C VAL A 37 1.28 10.17 8.90
N GLY A 38 0.96 8.97 9.44
CA GLY A 38 -0.40 8.57 9.81
C GLY A 38 -1.01 7.44 8.96
N LYS A 39 -0.21 6.68 8.21
CA LYS A 39 -0.67 5.56 7.35
C LYS A 39 -1.52 4.54 8.11
N SER A 40 -0.96 3.93 9.14
CA SER A 40 -1.66 2.93 9.95
C SER A 40 -2.85 3.53 10.72
N SER A 41 -2.79 4.83 11.07
CA SER A 41 -3.90 5.54 11.70
C SER A 41 -5.07 5.71 10.72
N PHE A 42 -4.78 6.04 9.46
CA PHE A 42 -5.79 6.09 8.40
C PHE A 42 -6.49 4.73 8.23
N ILE A 43 -5.70 3.66 8.04
CA ILE A 43 -6.26 2.31 7.86
C ILE A 43 -7.14 1.90 9.05
N ARG A 44 -6.68 2.11 10.29
CA ARG A 44 -7.50 1.79 11.48
C ARG A 44 -8.80 2.57 11.53
N ARG A 45 -8.78 3.83 11.10
CA ARG A 45 -9.96 4.69 11.16
C ARG A 45 -11.02 4.31 10.13
N VAL A 46 -10.62 3.89 8.93
CA VAL A 46 -11.55 3.54 7.86
C VAL A 46 -11.93 2.07 7.83
N SER A 47 -11.15 1.21 8.47
CA SER A 47 -11.44 -0.24 8.50
C SER A 47 -12.71 -0.57 9.26
N SER A 48 -13.49 -1.50 8.72
CA SER A 48 -14.74 -2.00 9.32
C SER A 48 -14.50 -2.95 10.51
N ALA A 49 -13.27 -3.45 10.66
CA ALA A 49 -12.82 -4.31 11.76
C ALA A 49 -11.37 -3.94 12.13
N GLU A 50 -10.86 -4.48 13.25
CA GLU A 50 -9.45 -4.31 13.63
C GLU A 50 -8.54 -4.80 12.50
N PRO A 51 -7.60 -3.95 11.99
CA PRO A 51 -6.68 -4.35 10.95
C PRO A 51 -5.74 -5.47 11.40
N GLU A 52 -5.50 -6.42 10.53
CA GLU A 52 -4.63 -7.55 10.79
C GLU A 52 -3.17 -7.22 10.46
N VAL A 53 -2.25 -7.73 11.27
CA VAL A 53 -0.81 -7.70 10.95
C VAL A 53 -0.44 -9.01 10.30
N ALA A 54 -0.14 -8.96 9.01
CA ALA A 54 0.24 -10.13 8.22
C ALA A 54 1.75 -10.13 7.95
N SER A 55 2.36 -11.33 7.99
CA SER A 55 3.74 -11.50 7.54
C SER A 55 3.81 -11.33 6.03
N TYR A 56 4.67 -10.43 5.57
CA TYR A 56 4.92 -10.28 4.13
C TYR A 56 6.36 -10.69 3.81
N PRO A 57 6.56 -11.53 2.79
CA PRO A 57 7.90 -11.93 2.37
C PRO A 57 8.77 -10.71 2.08
N PHE A 58 10.03 -10.80 2.43
CA PHE A 58 11.02 -9.75 2.19
C PHE A 58 10.85 -8.48 3.02
N THR A 59 9.95 -8.45 4.01
CA THR A 59 9.86 -7.35 4.98
C THR A 59 10.23 -7.83 6.37
N THR A 60 11.02 -7.05 7.09
CA THR A 60 11.33 -7.31 8.51
C THR A 60 10.19 -6.91 9.43
N LYS A 61 9.25 -6.13 8.92
CA LYS A 61 8.01 -5.71 9.60
C LYS A 61 6.84 -6.27 8.82
N GLY A 62 5.81 -6.77 9.52
CA GLY A 62 4.57 -7.20 8.89
C GLY A 62 3.85 -6.05 8.18
N ILE A 63 3.03 -6.36 7.20
CA ILE A 63 2.10 -5.40 6.59
C ILE A 63 0.83 -5.31 7.44
N ILE A 64 0.21 -4.15 7.46
CA ILE A 64 -1.08 -3.94 8.11
C ILE A 64 -2.16 -3.99 7.03
N VAL A 65 -3.12 -4.90 7.19
CA VAL A 65 -4.21 -5.11 6.25
C VAL A 65 -5.52 -4.74 6.92
N GLY A 66 -6.17 -3.72 6.40
CA GLY A 66 -7.51 -3.31 6.79
C GLY A 66 -8.52 -3.61 5.70
N HIS A 67 -9.80 -3.69 6.08
CA HIS A 67 -10.90 -3.94 5.17
C HIS A 67 -12.00 -2.90 5.34
N TYR A 68 -12.53 -2.44 4.20
CA TYR A 68 -13.68 -1.54 4.14
C TYR A 68 -14.74 -2.14 3.21
N TYR A 69 -16.02 -1.91 3.48
CA TYR A 69 -17.11 -2.36 2.61
C TYR A 69 -17.76 -1.17 1.92
N HIS A 70 -17.57 -1.08 0.60
CA HIS A 70 -18.21 -0.09 -0.25
C HIS A 70 -19.35 -0.76 -1.03
N ARG A 71 -20.60 -0.31 -0.82
CA ARG A 71 -21.80 -0.89 -1.49
C ARG A 71 -21.84 -2.43 -1.43
N HIS A 72 -21.53 -3.00 -0.26
CA HIS A 72 -21.43 -4.45 0.01
C HIS A 72 -20.23 -5.17 -0.63
N GLU A 73 -19.39 -4.48 -1.35
CA GLU A 73 -18.16 -5.03 -1.91
C GLU A 73 -16.96 -4.73 -1.02
N LYS A 74 -16.13 -5.73 -0.84
CA LYS A 74 -14.93 -5.62 -0.02
C LYS A 74 -13.86 -4.80 -0.72
N VAL A 75 -13.23 -3.91 0.01
CA VAL A 75 -12.05 -3.14 -0.38
C VAL A 75 -10.95 -3.44 0.62
N GLN A 76 -9.74 -3.70 0.15
CA GLN A 76 -8.58 -3.96 0.97
C GLN A 76 -7.69 -2.71 1.05
N LEU A 77 -7.21 -2.38 2.25
CA LEU A 77 -6.23 -1.32 2.46
C LEU A 77 -4.95 -1.92 3.04
N ILE A 78 -3.80 -1.58 2.45
CA ILE A 78 -2.52 -2.16 2.83
C ILE A 78 -1.54 -1.05 3.22
N ASP A 79 -1.06 -1.07 4.48
CA ASP A 79 0.12 -0.30 4.90
C ASP A 79 1.36 -1.20 4.81
N THR A 80 2.39 -0.68 4.20
CA THR A 80 3.64 -1.39 3.89
C THR A 80 4.83 -0.73 4.58
N PRO A 81 4.96 -0.88 5.90
CA PRO A 81 6.06 -0.29 6.64
C PRO A 81 7.42 -0.79 6.12
N GLY A 82 8.34 0.12 5.87
CA GLY A 82 9.68 -0.21 5.37
C GLY A 82 9.78 -0.37 3.85
N VAL A 83 8.68 -0.27 3.10
CA VAL A 83 8.68 -0.49 1.63
C VAL A 83 8.45 0.80 0.85
N LEU A 84 7.38 1.52 1.15
CA LEU A 84 7.03 2.80 0.51
C LEU A 84 7.14 3.98 1.49
N ASP A 85 8.06 3.90 2.44
CA ASP A 85 8.23 4.87 3.52
C ASP A 85 9.63 5.51 3.55
N ARG A 86 10.47 5.28 2.51
CA ARG A 86 11.80 5.88 2.36
C ARG A 86 12.28 5.86 0.90
N PRO A 87 13.26 6.72 0.53
CA PRO A 87 13.82 6.79 -0.82
C PRO A 87 14.42 5.45 -1.29
N GLY A 88 14.36 5.19 -2.61
CA GLY A 88 14.83 3.95 -3.23
C GLY A 88 16.32 3.67 -3.08
N ILE A 89 17.14 4.74 -2.97
CA ILE A 89 18.58 4.62 -2.74
C ILE A 89 18.92 3.92 -1.41
N GLU A 90 18.02 3.98 -0.45
CA GLU A 90 18.16 3.34 0.86
C GLU A 90 17.59 1.92 0.90
N ARG A 91 16.99 1.46 -0.21
CA ARG A 91 16.35 0.13 -0.29
C ARG A 91 17.35 -0.93 -0.74
N ASN A 92 17.38 -2.03 -0.02
CA ASN A 92 18.13 -3.23 -0.44
C ASN A 92 17.40 -3.99 -1.56
N ALA A 93 18.04 -5.02 -2.13
CA ALA A 93 17.47 -5.82 -3.22
C ALA A 93 16.15 -6.51 -2.84
N ILE A 94 16.05 -6.98 -1.61
CA ILE A 94 14.88 -7.68 -1.07
C ILE A 94 13.69 -6.72 -0.94
N GLU A 95 13.93 -5.51 -0.44
CA GLU A 95 12.92 -4.46 -0.32
C GLU A 95 12.42 -3.99 -1.69
N ARG A 96 13.28 -3.96 -2.72
CA ARG A 96 12.86 -3.67 -4.10
C ARG A 96 11.94 -4.76 -4.67
N GLN A 97 12.18 -6.03 -4.34
CA GLN A 97 11.28 -7.12 -4.73
C GLN A 97 9.92 -7.02 -4.03
N ALA A 98 9.92 -6.72 -2.72
CA ALA A 98 8.70 -6.48 -1.97
C ALA A 98 7.90 -5.30 -2.54
N LEU A 99 8.58 -4.21 -2.90
CA LEU A 99 7.97 -3.05 -3.54
C LEU A 99 7.30 -3.43 -4.87
N SER A 100 8.01 -4.16 -5.74
CA SER A 100 7.44 -4.61 -7.02
C SER A 100 6.19 -5.46 -6.83
N ALA A 101 6.19 -6.38 -5.87
CA ALA A 101 5.02 -7.21 -5.56
C ALA A 101 3.82 -6.36 -5.08
N ILE A 102 4.05 -5.40 -4.18
CA ILE A 102 3.03 -4.52 -3.63
C ILE A 102 2.44 -3.58 -4.70
N VAL A 103 3.31 -3.00 -5.54
CA VAL A 103 2.89 -2.15 -6.66
C VAL A 103 1.98 -2.92 -7.63
N ASN A 104 2.27 -4.20 -7.88
CA ASN A 104 1.48 -5.04 -8.79
C ASN A 104 0.09 -5.41 -8.25
N ILE A 105 -0.11 -5.43 -6.93
CA ILE A 105 -1.43 -5.70 -6.33
C ILE A 105 -2.26 -4.44 -6.15
N ALA A 106 -1.65 -3.26 -6.17
CA ALA A 106 -2.37 -2.00 -6.01
C ALA A 106 -3.32 -1.74 -7.19
N ASP A 107 -4.52 -1.27 -6.89
CA ASP A 107 -5.49 -0.74 -7.85
C ASP A 107 -5.65 0.77 -7.70
N ALA A 108 -5.32 1.30 -6.52
CA ALA A 108 -5.13 2.71 -6.25
C ALA A 108 -4.05 2.90 -5.16
N LEU A 109 -3.45 4.08 -5.09
CA LEU A 109 -2.46 4.43 -4.09
C LEU A 109 -2.88 5.70 -3.36
N LEU A 110 -2.82 5.65 -2.02
CA LEU A 110 -2.93 6.83 -1.17
C LEU A 110 -1.55 7.24 -0.71
N PHE A 111 -1.10 8.44 -1.05
CA PHE A 111 0.14 9.00 -0.54
C PHE A 111 -0.14 10.05 0.54
N ILE A 112 0.35 9.81 1.76
CA ILE A 112 0.12 10.69 2.89
C ILE A 112 1.36 11.54 3.17
N LEU A 113 1.16 12.87 3.17
CA LEU A 113 2.13 13.88 3.55
C LEU A 113 1.85 14.35 4.98
N ASP A 114 2.89 14.80 5.68
CA ASP A 114 2.82 15.51 6.95
C ASP A 114 3.50 16.88 6.81
N PRO A 115 2.77 17.94 6.44
CA PRO A 115 3.34 19.28 6.28
C PRO A 115 3.89 19.88 7.58
N SER A 116 3.44 19.37 8.74
CA SER A 116 3.92 19.84 10.05
C SER A 116 5.33 19.34 10.38
N ALA A 117 5.85 18.39 9.59
CA ALA A 117 7.11 17.70 9.81
C ALA A 117 7.22 16.96 11.17
N HIS A 118 6.11 16.79 11.92
CA HIS A 118 6.10 16.00 13.16
C HIS A 118 6.41 14.51 12.93
N CYS A 119 6.35 14.04 11.69
CA CYS A 119 6.81 12.71 11.32
C CYS A 119 8.34 12.54 11.43
N GLY A 120 9.09 13.65 11.56
CA GLY A 120 10.55 13.69 11.62
C GLY A 120 11.22 13.94 10.27
N TYR A 121 10.46 14.15 9.20
CA TYR A 121 10.97 14.36 7.84
C TYR A 121 10.42 15.67 7.27
N PRO A 122 11.30 16.55 6.71
CA PRO A 122 10.87 17.78 6.02
C PRO A 122 9.92 17.48 4.85
N LEU A 123 8.99 18.39 4.57
CA LEU A 123 8.03 18.23 3.48
C LEU A 123 8.72 18.02 2.12
N GLU A 124 9.86 18.67 1.89
CA GLU A 124 10.64 18.54 0.65
C GLU A 124 11.10 17.09 0.40
N GLU A 125 11.54 16.38 1.45
CA GLU A 125 11.94 14.97 1.33
C GLU A 125 10.72 14.07 1.07
N GLN A 126 9.59 14.40 1.68
CA GLN A 126 8.34 13.68 1.45
C GLN A 126 7.85 13.84 0.00
N LEU A 127 7.98 15.04 -0.58
CA LEU A 127 7.65 15.30 -1.97
C LEU A 127 8.61 14.60 -2.94
N ARG A 128 9.89 14.48 -2.62
CA ARG A 128 10.84 13.68 -3.42
C ARG A 128 10.44 12.20 -3.45
N LEU A 129 10.06 11.64 -2.32
CA LEU A 129 9.54 10.27 -2.26
C LEU A 129 8.24 10.11 -3.07
N LEU A 130 7.34 11.10 -3.04
CA LEU A 130 6.12 11.11 -3.84
C LEU A 130 6.45 11.03 -5.34
N GLU A 131 7.39 11.83 -5.84
CA GLU A 131 7.79 11.80 -7.25
C GLU A 131 8.44 10.45 -7.63
N GLU A 132 9.22 9.86 -6.75
CA GLU A 132 9.76 8.51 -6.95
C GLU A 132 8.63 7.47 -7.06
N VAL A 133 7.66 7.51 -6.13
CA VAL A 133 6.52 6.59 -6.13
C VAL A 133 5.67 6.76 -7.38
N LYS A 134 5.42 8.00 -7.83
CA LYS A 134 4.72 8.26 -9.11
C LYS A 134 5.41 7.60 -10.30
N GLY A 135 6.73 7.54 -10.31
CA GLY A 135 7.50 6.87 -11.37
C GLY A 135 7.43 5.33 -11.32
N LEU A 136 7.05 4.75 -10.19
CA LEU A 136 7.01 3.30 -9.99
C LEU A 136 5.64 2.68 -10.27
N VAL A 137 4.55 3.43 -10.08
CA VAL A 137 3.19 2.89 -10.16
C VAL A 137 2.45 3.36 -11.41
N GLN A 138 1.55 2.52 -11.91
CA GLN A 138 0.69 2.81 -13.08
C GLN A 138 -0.79 2.93 -12.69
N VAL A 139 -1.05 3.09 -11.38
CA VAL A 139 -2.41 3.19 -10.84
C VAL A 139 -2.70 4.63 -10.40
N PRO A 140 -3.97 5.01 -10.25
CA PRO A 140 -4.33 6.32 -9.73
C PRO A 140 -3.71 6.58 -8.36
N ILE A 141 -3.20 7.80 -8.15
CA ILE A 141 -2.61 8.24 -6.89
C ILE A 141 -3.43 9.40 -6.32
N VAL A 142 -3.96 9.21 -5.12
CA VAL A 142 -4.53 10.30 -4.32
C VAL A 142 -3.46 10.78 -3.33
N VAL A 143 -3.13 12.06 -3.35
CA VAL A 143 -2.17 12.67 -2.43
C VAL A 143 -2.93 13.51 -1.41
N VAL A 144 -2.61 13.37 -0.13
CA VAL A 144 -3.29 14.07 0.97
C VAL A 144 -2.30 14.60 2.01
N ALA A 145 -2.57 15.78 2.54
CA ALA A 145 -1.89 16.34 3.70
C ALA A 145 -2.61 15.93 4.98
N ASN A 146 -1.96 15.13 5.81
CA ASN A 146 -2.48 14.73 7.12
C ASN A 146 -2.04 15.70 8.23
N LYS A 147 -2.62 15.56 9.41
CA LYS A 147 -2.43 16.44 10.58
C LYS A 147 -2.87 17.87 10.31
N ALA A 148 -3.98 18.01 9.61
CA ALA A 148 -4.59 19.32 9.31
C ALA A 148 -4.92 20.14 10.55
N ASP A 149 -5.06 19.48 11.70
CA ASP A 149 -5.18 20.08 13.02
C ASP A 149 -3.91 20.83 13.47
N LEU A 150 -2.75 20.56 12.86
CA LEU A 150 -1.49 21.24 13.13
C LEU A 150 -1.09 22.20 12.00
N THR A 151 -1.15 21.74 10.76
CA THR A 151 -0.70 22.50 9.59
C THR A 151 -1.43 22.03 8.32
N SER A 152 -1.87 22.97 7.50
CA SER A 152 -2.44 22.68 6.17
C SER A 152 -1.63 23.36 5.07
N ILE A 153 -1.65 22.78 3.88
CA ILE A 153 -1.07 23.33 2.66
C ILE A 153 -2.15 23.33 1.56
N PRO A 154 -2.29 24.41 0.80
CA PRO A 154 -3.40 24.54 -0.16
C PRO A 154 -3.26 23.65 -1.40
N GLU A 155 -2.07 23.15 -1.68
CA GLU A 155 -1.75 22.34 -2.86
C GLU A 155 -2.35 20.94 -2.82
N TYR A 156 -2.70 20.43 -1.64
CA TYR A 156 -3.25 19.09 -1.47
C TYR A 156 -4.49 19.11 -0.57
N PRO A 157 -5.47 18.22 -0.82
CA PRO A 157 -6.57 18.01 0.11
C PRO A 157 -6.02 17.68 1.50
N SER A 158 -6.72 18.11 2.53
CA SER A 158 -6.28 17.97 3.91
C SER A 158 -7.16 16.99 4.68
N MET A 159 -6.55 16.26 5.61
CA MET A 159 -7.27 15.44 6.59
C MET A 159 -6.56 15.47 7.94
N SER A 160 -7.24 15.04 8.98
CA SER A 160 -6.64 14.70 10.27
C SER A 160 -7.07 13.29 10.68
N THR A 161 -6.15 12.35 10.67
CA THR A 161 -6.39 11.00 11.20
C THR A 161 -6.58 11.01 12.72
N GLY A 162 -6.17 12.07 13.41
CA GLY A 162 -6.40 12.27 14.84
C GLY A 162 -7.86 12.62 15.13
N SER A 163 -8.40 13.69 14.54
CA SER A 163 -9.79 14.13 14.73
C SER A 163 -10.80 13.32 13.89
N GLY A 164 -10.41 12.86 12.71
CA GLY A 164 -11.27 12.23 11.72
C GLY A 164 -11.73 13.16 10.61
N GLU A 165 -11.43 14.43 10.70
CA GLU A 165 -11.79 15.44 9.71
C GLU A 165 -11.15 15.11 8.35
N GLY A 166 -11.92 15.21 7.27
CA GLY A 166 -11.46 14.98 5.89
C GLY A 166 -11.17 13.52 5.54
N VAL A 167 -11.21 12.58 6.49
CA VAL A 167 -10.84 11.18 6.24
C VAL A 167 -11.82 10.47 5.30
N GLN A 168 -13.14 10.73 5.46
CA GLN A 168 -14.15 10.12 4.61
C GLN A 168 -14.07 10.65 3.19
N GLU A 169 -13.84 11.95 3.02
CA GLU A 169 -13.69 12.60 1.72
C GLU A 169 -12.51 12.03 0.93
N ILE A 170 -11.40 11.73 1.62
CA ILE A 170 -10.24 11.08 1.00
C ILE A 170 -10.54 9.63 0.62
N LEU A 171 -11.25 8.90 1.49
CA LEU A 171 -11.68 7.54 1.17
C LEU A 171 -12.62 7.53 -0.04
N ASP A 172 -13.58 8.45 -0.10
CA ASP A 172 -14.52 8.57 -1.22
C ASP A 172 -13.79 8.90 -2.53
N ALA A 173 -12.77 9.77 -2.49
CA ALA A 173 -11.93 10.07 -3.66
C ALA A 173 -11.17 8.83 -4.18
N LEU A 174 -10.72 7.95 -3.29
CA LEU A 174 -10.10 6.68 -3.68
C LEU A 174 -11.12 5.70 -4.27
N LEU A 175 -12.34 5.66 -3.72
CA LEU A 175 -13.40 4.75 -4.13
C LEU A 175 -14.03 5.10 -5.48
N VAL A 176 -13.86 6.32 -6.00
CA VAL A 176 -14.25 6.67 -7.38
C VAL A 176 -13.57 5.73 -8.38
N HIS A 177 -12.31 5.36 -8.14
CA HIS A 177 -11.57 4.45 -9.03
C HIS A 177 -12.05 3.00 -8.93
N LYS A 178 -12.74 2.62 -7.84
CA LYS A 178 -13.32 1.30 -7.69
C LYS A 178 -14.54 1.09 -8.60
N ASP A 179 -15.33 2.11 -8.85
CA ASP A 179 -16.53 1.99 -9.68
C ASP A 179 -16.19 1.60 -11.14
N GLU A 180 -14.97 1.87 -11.60
CA GLU A 180 -14.45 1.49 -12.92
C GLU A 180 -13.58 0.21 -12.88
N TRP A 181 -13.25 -0.27 -11.69
CA TRP A 181 -12.37 -1.41 -11.50
C TRP A 181 -13.03 -2.74 -11.90
N LYS A 182 -12.23 -3.62 -12.47
CA LYS A 182 -12.64 -5.00 -12.78
C LYS A 182 -11.63 -5.97 -12.16
N PRO A 183 -12.10 -7.11 -11.62
CA PRO A 183 -11.21 -8.14 -11.11
C PRO A 183 -10.13 -8.51 -12.11
N LYS A 184 -8.88 -8.58 -11.65
CA LYS A 184 -7.78 -9.10 -12.47
C LYS A 184 -8.04 -10.59 -12.62
N LYS A 185 -8.57 -11.03 -13.78
CA LYS A 185 -8.79 -12.46 -14.05
C LYS A 185 -7.54 -13.21 -13.66
N SER A 186 -7.65 -14.15 -12.71
CA SER A 186 -6.62 -15.15 -12.46
C SER A 186 -6.29 -15.77 -13.83
N LYS A 187 -5.03 -15.67 -14.26
CA LYS A 187 -4.59 -16.47 -15.42
C LYS A 187 -4.81 -17.93 -15.02
N GLU A 188 -5.83 -18.55 -15.59
CA GLU A 188 -5.98 -20.00 -15.52
C GLU A 188 -4.66 -20.59 -16.03
N PRO A 189 -4.08 -21.57 -15.34
CA PRO A 189 -2.93 -22.27 -15.86
C PRO A 189 -3.36 -22.86 -17.22
N GLU A 190 -2.65 -22.49 -18.29
CA GLU A 190 -2.82 -23.12 -19.58
C GLU A 190 -2.70 -24.64 -19.38
N GLU A 191 -3.81 -25.35 -19.50
CA GLU A 191 -3.80 -26.81 -19.56
C GLU A 191 -2.97 -27.19 -20.79
N HIS A 192 -1.74 -27.63 -20.54
CA HIS A 192 -0.97 -28.32 -21.54
C HIS A 192 -1.73 -29.59 -21.90
N GLN A 193 -2.48 -29.55 -23.00
CA GLN A 193 -2.94 -30.74 -23.67
C GLN A 193 -1.70 -31.52 -24.15
N VAL A 194 -1.50 -32.69 -23.53
CA VAL A 194 -0.57 -33.73 -23.94
C VAL A 194 -1.13 -34.47 -25.12
#